data_64e125d7adcbac630295c6e83bc3459a
#
_entry.id   64e125d7adcbac630295c6e83bc3459a
#
_cell.length_a   1.000
_cell.length_b   1.000
_cell.length_c   1.000
_cell.angle_alpha   90.00
_cell.angle_beta   90.00
_cell.angle_gamma   90.00
#
_symmetry.space_group_name_H-M   'P 1'
#
loop_
_entity.id
_entity.type
_entity.pdbx_description
1 polymer ?
#
loop_
_entity_poly.entity_id
_entity_poly.type
_entity_poly.pdbx_seq_one_letter_code
_entity_poly.pdbx_strand_id
1 'polypeptide(L)'
;TLQIKDFLGLSIEKMPSHYLEKVQVILTALPSISWADTAVGIITLIVLTQWHKLRLPIPGHLPAVIIATLLSLGLTHFGFSVATIGTQFQYTLSDGSTGFGIPNVLPEFVLPWNIPDMHGNLIDWNFDTIQRLLPAAFSMAVLGAIESLLCAVVLDNMTDTKHHSNNELLAQGLGNIASPFFGGITATAAIARSAVNVKS
;
A
#
# COMPACT_ATOMS: atom_id res chain seq x y z
N THR A 1 5.19 10.56 8.04
CA THR A 1 4.43 10.85 9.27
C THR A 1 3.32 9.86 9.55
N LEU A 2 2.55 9.42 8.54
CA LEU A 2 1.46 8.44 8.74
C LEU A 2 1.99 7.08 9.23
N GLN A 3 3.14 6.65 8.77
CA GLN A 3 3.78 5.37 9.14
C GLN A 3 4.19 5.30 10.63
N ILE A 4 4.37 6.44 11.29
CA ILE A 4 4.71 6.49 12.72
C ILE A 4 3.57 5.90 13.57
N LYS A 5 2.31 6.14 13.17
CA LYS A 5 1.14 5.57 13.83
C LYS A 5 1.22 4.04 13.86
N ASP A 6 1.44 3.45 12.68
CA ASP A 6 1.47 1.98 12.52
C ASP A 6 2.73 1.37 13.14
N PHE A 7 3.88 2.06 13.05
CA PHE A 7 5.13 1.62 13.67
C PHE A 7 5.06 1.57 15.20
N LEU A 8 4.36 2.52 15.82
CA LEU A 8 4.17 2.57 17.27
C LEU A 8 2.90 1.86 17.74
N GLY A 9 2.10 1.31 16.82
CA GLY A 9 0.83 0.66 17.14
C GLY A 9 -0.16 1.58 17.85
N LEU A 10 -0.24 2.87 17.44
CA LEU A 10 -1.10 3.85 18.10
C LEU A 10 -2.58 3.60 17.78
N SER A 11 -3.41 3.59 18.82
CA SER A 11 -4.86 3.49 18.67
C SER A 11 -5.44 4.86 18.29
N ILE A 12 -5.70 5.07 17.01
CA ILE A 12 -6.31 6.29 16.45
C ILE A 12 -7.52 5.88 15.61
N GLU A 13 -8.72 6.15 16.09
CA GLU A 13 -9.97 5.78 15.40
C GLU A 13 -10.17 6.55 14.10
N LYS A 14 -9.88 7.82 14.08
CA LYS A 14 -10.11 8.67 12.91
C LYS A 14 -8.95 9.64 12.66
N MET A 15 -8.35 9.54 11.48
CA MET A 15 -7.24 10.41 11.09
C MET A 15 -7.79 11.67 10.41
N PRO A 16 -7.45 12.88 10.85
CA PRO A 16 -7.86 14.14 10.23
C PRO A 16 -7.33 14.27 8.79
N SER A 17 -7.93 15.15 8.00
CA SER A 17 -7.48 15.44 6.62
C SER A 17 -6.24 16.35 6.60
N HIS A 18 -6.17 17.35 7.49
CA HIS A 18 -5.10 18.33 7.53
C HIS A 18 -3.81 17.82 8.18
N TYR A 19 -2.67 18.19 7.63
CA TYR A 19 -1.36 17.70 8.07
C TYR A 19 -1.04 18.05 9.53
N LEU A 20 -1.27 19.29 9.95
CA LEU A 20 -0.99 19.75 11.31
C LEU A 20 -1.86 19.01 12.35
N GLU A 21 -3.13 18.81 12.04
CA GLU A 21 -4.04 18.04 12.88
C GLU A 21 -3.59 16.57 13.00
N LYS A 22 -3.08 15.96 11.92
CA LYS A 22 -2.47 14.62 11.96
C LYS A 22 -1.31 14.54 12.92
N VAL A 23 -0.41 15.53 12.90
CA VAL A 23 0.72 15.57 13.84
C VAL A 23 0.21 15.71 15.27
N GLN A 24 -0.74 16.58 15.51
CA GLN A 24 -1.31 16.79 16.86
C GLN A 24 -1.98 15.51 17.38
N VAL A 25 -2.78 14.83 16.56
CA VAL A 25 -3.45 13.57 16.94
C VAL A 25 -2.42 12.47 17.24
N ILE A 26 -1.35 12.35 16.45
CA ILE A 26 -0.27 11.41 16.73
C ILE A 26 0.42 11.73 18.07
N LEU A 27 0.70 13.00 18.36
CA LEU A 27 1.32 13.40 19.62
C LEU A 27 0.42 13.13 20.82
N THR A 28 -0.88 13.38 20.71
CA THR A 28 -1.85 13.09 21.78
C THR A 28 -2.09 11.59 21.98
N ALA A 29 -1.89 10.78 20.94
CA ALA A 29 -2.03 9.33 21.01
C ALA A 29 -0.74 8.61 21.50
N LEU A 30 0.37 9.30 21.71
CA LEU A 30 1.62 8.68 22.21
C LEU A 30 1.44 7.82 23.49
N PRO A 31 0.58 8.19 24.47
CA PRO A 31 0.35 7.33 25.63
C PRO A 31 -0.27 5.96 25.30
N SER A 32 -0.84 5.77 24.10
CA SER A 32 -1.43 4.51 23.64
C SER A 32 -0.44 3.60 22.88
N ILE A 33 0.87 3.80 23.02
CA ILE A 33 1.90 3.00 22.36
C ILE A 33 1.72 1.51 22.67
N SER A 34 1.64 0.70 21.62
CA SER A 34 1.72 -0.75 21.72
C SER A 34 3.18 -1.19 21.74
N TRP A 35 3.64 -1.67 22.89
CA TRP A 35 5.01 -2.18 23.03
C TRP A 35 5.29 -3.38 22.13
N ALA A 36 4.28 -4.23 21.91
CA ALA A 36 4.40 -5.39 21.04
C ALA A 36 4.62 -4.98 19.56
N ASP A 37 3.81 -4.07 19.05
CA ASP A 37 3.95 -3.57 17.68
C ASP A 37 5.27 -2.83 17.49
N THR A 38 5.62 -1.97 18.45
CA THR A 38 6.88 -1.23 18.44
C THR A 38 8.09 -2.18 18.46
N ALA A 39 8.06 -3.24 19.26
CA ALA A 39 9.13 -4.24 19.29
C ALA A 39 9.29 -4.97 17.96
N VAL A 40 8.17 -5.39 17.33
CA VAL A 40 8.19 -5.98 15.98
C VAL A 40 8.78 -5.00 14.98
N GLY A 41 8.36 -3.73 15.01
CA GLY A 41 8.88 -2.69 14.13
C GLY A 41 10.39 -2.45 14.29
N ILE A 42 10.87 -2.31 15.51
CA ILE A 42 12.30 -2.10 15.81
C ILE A 42 13.14 -3.30 15.37
N ILE A 43 12.73 -4.52 15.70
CA ILE A 43 13.47 -5.74 15.32
C ILE A 43 13.52 -5.87 13.80
N THR A 44 12.40 -5.62 13.10
CA THR A 44 12.37 -5.63 11.65
C THR A 44 13.34 -4.59 11.05
N LEU A 45 13.38 -3.39 11.61
CA LEU A 45 14.29 -2.33 11.17
C LEU A 45 15.77 -2.72 11.42
N ILE A 46 16.07 -3.32 12.55
CA ILE A 46 17.42 -3.83 12.86
C ILE A 46 17.82 -4.91 11.85
N VAL A 47 16.94 -5.87 11.57
CA VAL A 47 17.22 -6.92 10.59
C VAL A 47 17.48 -6.29 9.21
N LEU A 48 16.63 -5.40 8.73
CA LEU A 48 16.81 -4.72 7.44
C LEU A 48 18.13 -3.97 7.33
N THR A 49 18.52 -3.24 8.38
CA THR A 49 19.74 -2.42 8.35
C THR A 49 21.03 -3.24 8.55
N GLN A 50 20.97 -4.33 9.30
CA GLN A 50 22.15 -5.16 9.57
C GLN A 50 22.34 -6.28 8.55
N TRP A 51 21.28 -6.69 7.83
CA TRP A 51 21.33 -7.83 6.90
C TRP A 51 22.40 -7.70 5.83
N HIS A 52 22.58 -6.51 5.28
CA HIS A 52 23.58 -6.30 4.23
C HIS A 52 25.03 -6.55 4.73
N LYS A 53 25.29 -6.47 6.03
CA LYS A 53 26.61 -6.78 6.61
C LYS A 53 26.95 -8.26 6.57
N LEU A 54 25.91 -9.12 6.54
CA LEU A 54 26.09 -10.57 6.47
C LEU A 54 26.52 -11.05 5.08
N ARG A 55 26.51 -10.19 4.06
CA ARG A 55 26.90 -10.50 2.67
C ARG A 55 26.26 -11.77 2.11
N LEU A 56 25.05 -12.09 2.54
CA LEU A 56 24.29 -13.22 2.03
C LEU A 56 23.62 -12.86 0.70
N PRO A 57 23.51 -13.81 -0.26
CA PRO A 57 22.89 -13.57 -1.57
C PRO A 57 21.36 -13.50 -1.51
N ILE A 58 20.79 -13.19 -0.34
CA ILE A 58 19.35 -13.11 -0.10
C ILE A 58 19.00 -11.67 0.22
N PRO A 59 18.01 -11.06 -0.46
CA PRO A 59 17.55 -9.72 -0.16
C PRO A 59 17.06 -9.62 1.30
N GLY A 60 17.50 -8.60 2.04
CA GLY A 60 17.20 -8.44 3.48
C GLY A 60 15.70 -8.34 3.81
N HIS A 61 14.86 -8.02 2.83
CA HIS A 61 13.41 -7.92 3.01
C HIS A 61 12.76 -9.28 3.31
N LEU A 62 13.22 -10.38 2.69
CA LEU A 62 12.69 -11.72 2.93
C LEU A 62 12.90 -12.18 4.38
N PRO A 63 14.14 -12.21 4.91
CA PRO A 63 14.35 -12.59 6.29
C PRO A 63 13.70 -11.61 7.28
N ALA A 64 13.62 -10.31 6.96
CA ALA A 64 12.94 -9.35 7.81
C ALA A 64 11.44 -9.67 7.96
N VAL A 65 10.75 -10.02 6.88
CA VAL A 65 9.33 -10.43 6.92
C VAL A 65 9.17 -11.73 7.69
N ILE A 66 10.03 -12.74 7.46
CA ILE A 66 9.96 -14.02 8.15
C ILE A 66 10.14 -13.82 9.66
N ILE A 67 11.19 -13.10 10.08
CA ILE A 67 11.47 -12.83 11.49
C ILE A 67 10.35 -12.03 12.15
N ALA A 68 9.84 -10.99 11.48
CA ALA A 68 8.71 -10.19 11.96
C ALA A 68 7.44 -11.05 12.15
N THR A 69 7.16 -11.95 11.21
CA THR A 69 6.01 -12.86 11.29
C THR A 69 6.16 -13.85 12.46
N LEU A 70 7.32 -14.48 12.59
CA LEU A 70 7.59 -15.42 13.69
C LEU A 70 7.52 -14.72 15.04
N LEU A 71 8.06 -13.50 15.14
CA LEU A 71 7.99 -12.69 16.36
C LEU A 71 6.54 -12.32 16.69
N SER A 72 5.77 -11.87 15.70
CA SER A 72 4.34 -11.55 15.89
C SER A 72 3.55 -12.76 16.36
N LEU A 73 3.76 -13.95 15.76
CA LEU A 73 3.13 -15.19 16.19
C LEU A 73 3.54 -15.58 17.62
N GLY A 74 4.82 -15.44 17.96
CA GLY A 74 5.31 -15.69 19.31
C GLY A 74 4.66 -14.76 20.33
N LEU A 75 4.65 -13.44 20.08
CA LEU A 75 4.03 -12.47 20.98
C LEU A 75 2.54 -12.75 21.16
N THR A 76 1.83 -13.08 20.09
CA THR A 76 0.40 -13.44 20.15
C THR A 76 0.20 -14.71 21.00
N HIS A 77 1.08 -15.71 20.89
CA HIS A 77 1.01 -16.93 21.70
C HIS A 77 1.21 -16.63 23.21
N PHE A 78 2.01 -15.62 23.55
CA PHE A 78 2.20 -15.15 24.92
C PHE A 78 1.09 -14.19 25.41
N GLY A 79 0.04 -13.99 24.63
CA GLY A 79 -1.12 -13.17 25.01
C GLY A 79 -0.95 -11.68 24.71
N PHE A 80 0.08 -11.25 24.00
CA PHE A 80 0.21 -9.87 23.54
C PHE A 80 -0.59 -9.66 22.25
N SER A 81 -1.33 -8.55 22.19
CA SER A 81 -2.02 -8.16 20.97
C SER A 81 -1.04 -7.47 20.02
N VAL A 82 -0.86 -8.03 18.82
CA VAL A 82 -0.04 -7.45 17.75
C VAL A 82 -0.96 -7.11 16.57
N ALA A 83 -0.86 -5.89 16.09
CA ALA A 83 -1.61 -5.42 14.94
C ALA A 83 -1.09 -6.11 13.67
N THR A 84 -1.96 -6.85 13.00
CA THR A 84 -1.66 -7.52 11.73
C THR A 84 -2.61 -7.03 10.65
N ILE A 85 -2.29 -7.29 9.39
CA ILE A 85 -3.21 -7.03 8.26
C ILE A 85 -4.56 -7.69 8.52
N GLY A 86 -4.55 -8.92 9.08
CA GLY A 86 -5.76 -9.65 9.43
C GLY A 86 -6.60 -9.04 10.54
N THR A 87 -6.02 -8.23 11.43
CA THR A 87 -6.76 -7.56 12.52
C THR A 87 -7.17 -6.14 12.19
N GLN A 88 -6.45 -5.48 11.27
CA GLN A 88 -6.64 -4.06 10.96
C GLN A 88 -7.56 -3.81 9.75
N PHE A 89 -7.62 -4.75 8.83
CA PHE A 89 -8.39 -4.57 7.59
C PHE A 89 -9.55 -5.54 7.52
N GLN A 90 -10.70 -5.02 7.13
CA GLN A 90 -11.89 -5.80 6.82
C GLN A 90 -12.22 -5.62 5.34
N TYR A 91 -12.72 -6.64 4.72
CA TYR A 91 -13.23 -6.60 3.36
C TYR A 91 -14.62 -7.21 3.29
N THR A 92 -15.41 -6.76 2.33
CA THR A 92 -16.73 -7.33 2.02
C THR A 92 -16.65 -7.91 0.60
N LEU A 93 -17.00 -9.16 0.46
CA LEU A 93 -17.10 -9.84 -0.83
C LEU A 93 -18.40 -9.45 -1.56
N SER A 94 -18.46 -9.73 -2.85
CA SER A 94 -19.64 -9.47 -3.69
C SER A 94 -20.90 -10.22 -3.24
N ASP A 95 -20.74 -11.32 -2.50
CA ASP A 95 -21.82 -12.10 -1.89
C ASP A 95 -22.34 -11.52 -0.55
N GLY A 96 -21.78 -10.38 -0.10
CA GLY A 96 -22.12 -9.73 1.16
C GLY A 96 -21.41 -10.32 2.39
N SER A 97 -20.60 -11.34 2.24
CA SER A 97 -19.79 -11.87 3.35
C SER A 97 -18.65 -10.93 3.71
N THR A 98 -18.39 -10.75 5.01
CA THR A 98 -17.29 -9.96 5.53
C THR A 98 -16.15 -10.84 5.99
N GLY A 99 -14.94 -10.50 5.62
CA GLY A 99 -13.72 -11.16 6.07
C GLY A 99 -12.70 -10.19 6.62
N PHE A 100 -11.64 -10.72 7.21
CA PHE A 100 -10.54 -9.95 7.77
C PHE A 100 -9.27 -10.20 6.96
N GLY A 101 -8.46 -9.15 6.78
CA GLY A 101 -7.21 -9.22 6.06
C GLY A 101 -7.36 -9.00 4.56
N ILE A 102 -6.58 -9.73 3.78
CA ILE A 102 -6.62 -9.70 2.31
C ILE A 102 -7.51 -10.86 1.84
N PRO A 103 -8.50 -10.61 0.97
CA PRO A 103 -9.36 -11.67 0.44
C PRO A 103 -8.53 -12.71 -0.31
N ASN A 104 -8.71 -13.98 0.05
CA ASN A 104 -8.06 -15.11 -0.62
C ASN A 104 -8.93 -15.64 -1.77
N VAL A 105 -9.33 -14.73 -2.63
CA VAL A 105 -10.12 -15.02 -3.83
C VAL A 105 -9.43 -14.45 -5.05
N LEU A 106 -9.61 -15.10 -6.18
CA LEU A 106 -9.11 -14.55 -7.45
C LEU A 106 -9.91 -13.29 -7.83
N PRO A 107 -9.28 -12.32 -8.51
CA PRO A 107 -10.01 -11.17 -9.03
C PRO A 107 -11.12 -11.62 -9.97
N GLU A 108 -12.34 -11.19 -9.68
CA GLU A 108 -13.49 -11.43 -10.54
C GLU A 108 -13.66 -10.30 -11.55
N PHE A 109 -14.19 -10.65 -12.74
CA PHE A 109 -14.51 -9.62 -13.71
C PHE A 109 -15.74 -8.84 -13.25
N VAL A 110 -15.58 -7.55 -13.02
CA VAL A 110 -16.64 -6.64 -12.61
C VAL A 110 -16.69 -5.44 -13.56
N LEU A 111 -17.89 -4.95 -13.82
CA LEU A 111 -18.04 -3.71 -14.57
C LEU A 111 -17.89 -2.51 -13.62
N PRO A 112 -16.94 -1.59 -13.85
CA PRO A 112 -16.66 -0.51 -12.90
C PRO A 112 -17.87 0.37 -12.55
N TRP A 113 -18.81 0.48 -13.46
CA TRP A 113 -20.05 1.25 -13.25
C TRP A 113 -21.12 0.51 -12.43
N ASN A 114 -20.94 -0.77 -12.16
CA ASN A 114 -21.81 -1.57 -11.30
C ASN A 114 -21.26 -1.70 -9.87
N ILE A 115 -20.14 -1.07 -9.57
CA ILE A 115 -19.56 -1.10 -8.22
C ILE A 115 -20.37 -0.15 -7.34
N PRO A 116 -20.95 -0.65 -6.21
CA PRO A 116 -21.70 0.20 -5.29
C PRO A 116 -20.77 1.15 -4.53
N ASP A 117 -21.31 2.26 -4.07
CA ASP A 117 -20.66 3.18 -3.17
C ASP A 117 -20.52 2.60 -1.76
N MET A 118 -19.93 3.35 -0.82
CA MET A 118 -19.75 2.92 0.58
C MET A 118 -21.09 2.68 1.32
N HIS A 119 -22.22 3.09 0.75
CA HIS A 119 -23.57 2.91 1.29
C HIS A 119 -24.35 1.79 0.57
N GLY A 120 -23.72 1.11 -0.40
CA GLY A 120 -24.34 0.04 -1.17
C GLY A 120 -25.20 0.51 -2.36
N ASN A 121 -25.22 1.80 -2.68
CA ASN A 121 -25.97 2.34 -3.80
C ASN A 121 -25.12 2.35 -5.08
N LEU A 122 -25.72 2.06 -6.21
CA LEU A 122 -25.06 2.25 -7.50
C LEU A 122 -24.87 3.73 -7.78
N ILE A 123 -23.73 4.07 -8.35
CA ILE A 123 -23.40 5.44 -8.72
C ILE A 123 -24.22 5.83 -9.97
N ASP A 124 -24.96 6.92 -9.87
CA ASP A 124 -25.65 7.51 -11.01
C ASP A 124 -24.64 8.18 -11.96
N TRP A 125 -24.42 7.54 -13.10
CA TRP A 125 -23.53 8.05 -14.16
C TRP A 125 -24.23 9.13 -14.99
N ASN A 126 -24.21 10.35 -14.48
CA ASN A 126 -24.70 11.54 -15.17
C ASN A 126 -23.53 12.49 -15.48
N PHE A 127 -23.82 13.52 -16.29
CA PHE A 127 -22.80 14.49 -16.69
C PHE A 127 -22.16 15.23 -15.50
N ASP A 128 -22.94 15.53 -14.46
CA ASP A 128 -22.46 16.19 -13.25
C ASP A 128 -21.45 15.31 -12.48
N THR A 129 -21.72 14.02 -12.35
CA THR A 129 -20.79 13.05 -11.74
C THR A 129 -19.49 12.96 -12.51
N ILE A 130 -19.55 12.88 -13.84
CA ILE A 130 -18.35 12.85 -14.70
C ILE A 130 -17.55 14.14 -14.54
N GLN A 131 -18.22 15.32 -14.56
CA GLN A 131 -17.56 16.60 -14.40
C GLN A 131 -16.87 16.76 -13.05
N ARG A 132 -17.42 16.20 -11.98
CA ARG A 132 -16.80 16.20 -10.64
C ARG A 132 -15.60 15.27 -10.56
N LEU A 133 -15.63 14.12 -11.23
CA LEU A 133 -14.54 13.15 -11.21
C LEU A 133 -13.38 13.52 -12.13
N LEU A 134 -13.62 14.26 -13.19
CA LEU A 134 -12.64 14.57 -14.24
C LEU A 134 -11.36 15.25 -13.71
N PRO A 135 -11.41 16.27 -12.81
CA PRO A 135 -10.20 16.91 -12.28
C PRO A 135 -9.34 15.94 -11.47
N ALA A 136 -9.96 15.07 -10.67
CA ALA A 136 -9.26 14.06 -9.89
C ALA A 136 -8.62 13.01 -10.81
N ALA A 137 -9.36 12.51 -11.79
CA ALA A 137 -8.86 11.56 -12.80
C ALA A 137 -7.68 12.13 -13.58
N PHE A 138 -7.78 13.39 -14.04
CA PHE A 138 -6.68 14.07 -14.73
C PHE A 138 -5.45 14.23 -13.85
N SER A 139 -5.63 14.65 -12.61
CA SER A 139 -4.52 14.82 -11.65
C SER A 139 -3.82 13.47 -11.38
N MET A 140 -4.58 12.40 -11.20
CA MET A 140 -4.05 11.05 -11.01
C MET A 140 -3.31 10.54 -12.25
N ALA A 141 -3.83 10.81 -13.46
CA ALA A 141 -3.19 10.42 -14.69
C ALA A 141 -1.84 11.12 -14.90
N VAL A 142 -1.80 12.45 -14.68
CA VAL A 142 -0.55 13.24 -14.78
C VAL A 142 0.46 12.81 -13.73
N LEU A 143 0.03 12.65 -12.49
CA LEU A 143 0.91 12.21 -11.40
C LEU A 143 1.48 10.81 -11.68
N GLY A 144 0.62 9.87 -12.09
CA GLY A 144 1.04 8.51 -12.43
C GLY A 144 2.02 8.47 -13.61
N ALA A 145 1.79 9.27 -14.64
CA ALA A 145 2.70 9.38 -15.77
C ALA A 145 4.09 9.91 -15.35
N ILE A 146 4.12 10.98 -14.56
CA ILE A 146 5.38 11.57 -14.06
C ILE A 146 6.12 10.55 -13.19
N GLU A 147 5.44 9.90 -12.26
CA GLU A 147 6.04 8.94 -11.32
C GLU A 147 6.62 7.71 -12.07
N SER A 148 5.90 7.19 -13.07
CA SER A 148 6.38 6.07 -13.87
C SER A 148 7.59 6.42 -14.71
N LEU A 149 7.58 7.58 -15.38
CA LEU A 149 8.74 8.02 -16.15
C LEU A 149 9.94 8.32 -15.27
N LEU A 150 9.75 8.91 -14.09
CA LEU A 150 10.84 9.08 -13.12
C LEU A 150 11.41 7.75 -12.68
N CYS A 151 10.55 6.75 -12.41
CA CYS A 151 11.00 5.40 -12.08
C CYS A 151 11.82 4.80 -13.21
N ALA A 152 11.35 4.90 -14.45
CA ALA A 152 12.06 4.40 -15.63
C ALA A 152 13.44 5.04 -15.80
N VAL A 153 13.55 6.37 -15.65
CA VAL A 153 14.83 7.09 -15.71
C VAL A 153 15.80 6.65 -14.61
N VAL A 154 15.29 6.44 -13.38
CA VAL A 154 16.13 5.95 -12.26
C VAL A 154 16.64 4.53 -12.56
N LEU A 155 15.78 3.65 -13.08
CA LEU A 155 16.17 2.30 -13.44
C LEU A 155 17.17 2.26 -14.60
N ASP A 156 17.00 3.09 -15.62
CA ASP A 156 17.96 3.24 -16.71
C ASP A 156 19.37 3.57 -16.20
N ASN A 157 19.45 4.51 -15.28
CA ASN A 157 20.74 4.88 -14.65
C ASN A 157 21.33 3.75 -13.80
N MET A 158 20.52 2.85 -13.27
CA MET A 158 20.99 1.71 -12.46
C MET A 158 21.42 0.52 -13.31
N THR A 159 20.84 0.35 -14.49
CA THR A 159 21.02 -0.82 -15.37
C THR A 159 21.80 -0.51 -16.64
N ASP A 160 22.15 0.75 -16.86
CA ASP A 160 22.80 1.24 -18.11
C ASP A 160 21.96 0.90 -19.36
N THR A 161 20.65 1.01 -19.24
CA THR A 161 19.67 0.79 -20.31
C THR A 161 18.98 2.10 -20.70
N LYS A 162 18.15 2.05 -21.74
CA LYS A 162 17.29 3.17 -22.13
C LYS A 162 15.86 2.67 -22.38
N HIS A 163 14.91 3.24 -21.64
CA HIS A 163 13.50 2.98 -21.83
C HIS A 163 12.92 3.77 -23.00
N HIS A 164 11.77 3.34 -23.50
CA HIS A 164 10.95 4.08 -24.47
C HIS A 164 9.76 4.70 -23.74
N SER A 165 9.85 5.99 -23.43
CA SER A 165 8.84 6.74 -22.63
C SER A 165 7.40 6.58 -23.14
N ASN A 166 7.19 6.59 -24.46
CA ASN A 166 5.86 6.43 -25.05
C ASN A 166 5.30 5.01 -24.81
N ASN A 167 6.13 3.99 -24.92
CA ASN A 167 5.71 2.60 -24.68
C ASN A 167 5.39 2.37 -23.21
N GLU A 168 6.18 2.96 -22.31
CA GLU A 168 5.96 2.92 -20.87
C GLU A 168 4.60 3.54 -20.48
N LEU A 169 4.34 4.75 -20.95
CA LEU A 169 3.07 5.43 -20.70
C LEU A 169 1.87 4.68 -21.32
N LEU A 170 2.04 4.13 -22.52
CA LEU A 170 0.98 3.37 -23.19
C LEU A 170 0.68 2.08 -22.42
N ALA A 171 1.70 1.34 -22.00
CA ALA A 171 1.54 0.12 -21.22
C ALA A 171 0.86 0.40 -19.88
N GLN A 172 1.27 1.46 -19.18
CA GLN A 172 0.64 1.89 -17.94
C GLN A 172 -0.81 2.33 -18.15
N GLY A 173 -1.08 3.09 -19.18
CA GLY A 173 -2.44 3.51 -19.52
C GLY A 173 -3.36 2.32 -19.78
N LEU A 174 -2.92 1.35 -20.58
CA LEU A 174 -3.68 0.13 -20.84
C LEU A 174 -3.90 -0.70 -19.56
N GLY A 175 -2.88 -0.83 -18.71
CA GLY A 175 -2.99 -1.51 -17.43
C GLY A 175 -4.00 -0.84 -16.51
N ASN A 176 -4.00 0.49 -16.44
CA ASN A 176 -4.94 1.27 -15.63
C ASN A 176 -6.36 1.30 -16.19
N ILE A 177 -6.55 1.08 -17.48
CA ILE A 177 -7.87 0.85 -18.08
C ILE A 177 -8.38 -0.55 -17.73
N ALA A 178 -7.52 -1.56 -17.77
CA ALA A 178 -7.90 -2.94 -17.49
C ALA A 178 -8.15 -3.21 -16.00
N SER A 179 -7.38 -2.57 -15.11
CA SER A 179 -7.42 -2.81 -13.66
C SER A 179 -8.82 -2.71 -13.04
N PRO A 180 -9.63 -1.66 -13.30
CA PRO A 180 -10.98 -1.55 -12.72
C PRO A 180 -11.93 -2.68 -13.11
N PHE A 181 -11.73 -3.32 -14.27
CA PHE A 181 -12.56 -4.46 -14.68
C PHE A 181 -12.32 -5.73 -13.84
N PHE A 182 -11.29 -5.72 -13.03
CA PHE A 182 -10.97 -6.78 -12.08
C PHE A 182 -11.01 -6.28 -10.63
N GLY A 183 -11.78 -5.21 -10.36
CA GLY A 183 -11.91 -4.62 -9.04
C GLY A 183 -10.65 -3.92 -8.53
N GLY A 184 -9.68 -3.70 -9.40
CA GLY A 184 -8.42 -3.01 -9.06
C GLY A 184 -8.55 -1.48 -9.09
N ILE A 185 -7.56 -0.83 -8.49
CA ILE A 185 -7.40 0.63 -8.51
C ILE A 185 -6.29 1.02 -9.48
N THR A 186 -6.19 2.31 -9.80
CA THR A 186 -5.08 2.84 -10.58
C THR A 186 -3.74 2.59 -9.88
N ALA A 187 -2.75 2.17 -10.66
CA ALA A 187 -1.41 1.88 -10.19
C ALA A 187 -0.37 2.68 -10.97
N THR A 188 0.78 2.87 -10.35
CA THR A 188 1.95 3.51 -10.97
C THR A 188 3.22 2.77 -10.54
N ALA A 189 4.34 3.06 -11.20
CA ALA A 189 5.63 2.49 -10.84
C ALA A 189 6.08 2.96 -9.45
N ALA A 190 6.86 2.12 -8.76
CA ALA A 190 7.37 2.44 -7.44
C ALA A 190 8.90 2.33 -7.42
N ILE A 191 9.58 3.48 -7.44
CA ILE A 191 11.04 3.60 -7.52
C ILE A 191 11.75 2.69 -6.52
N ALA A 192 11.36 2.73 -5.24
CA ALA A 192 12.03 1.96 -4.18
C ALA A 192 11.92 0.45 -4.41
N ARG A 193 10.74 -0.06 -4.80
CA ARG A 193 10.52 -1.48 -5.08
C ARG A 193 11.27 -1.94 -6.31
N SER A 194 11.22 -1.14 -7.37
CA SER A 194 11.92 -1.44 -8.62
C SER A 194 13.45 -1.41 -8.45
N ALA A 195 13.98 -0.43 -7.71
CA ALA A 195 15.39 -0.34 -7.39
C ALA A 195 15.90 -1.53 -6.54
N VAL A 196 15.09 -2.02 -5.61
CA VAL A 196 15.41 -3.23 -4.83
C VAL A 196 15.44 -4.46 -5.74
N ASN A 197 14.47 -4.60 -6.64
CA ASN A 197 14.41 -5.72 -7.59
C ASN A 197 15.63 -5.76 -8.52
N VAL A 198 16.12 -4.60 -8.96
CA VAL A 198 17.33 -4.52 -9.81
C VAL A 198 18.61 -4.89 -9.05
N LYS A 199 18.66 -4.62 -7.73
CA LYS A 199 19.84 -4.91 -6.88
C LYS A 199 19.86 -6.31 -6.29
N SER A 200 18.77 -7.08 -6.41
CA SER A 200 18.66 -8.44 -5.91
C SER A 200 19.19 -9.43 -6.92
#